data_fcc34285bde089126a41175ea827ecb8
#
_entry.id   fcc34285bde089126a41175ea827ecb8
#
_cell.length_a   1.000
_cell.length_b   1.000
_cell.length_c   1.000
_cell.angle_alpha   90.00
_cell.angle_beta   90.00
_cell.angle_gamma   90.00
#
_symmetry.space_group_name_H-M   'P 1'
#
loop_
_entity.id
_entity.type
_entity.pdbx_description
1 polymer ?
#
loop_
_entity_poly.entity_id
_entity_poly.type
_entity_poly.pdbx_seq_one_letter_code
_entity_poly.pdbx_strand_id
1 'polypeptide(L)'
;MRMFNFKFAWARLAAVVCVFFLAGMLAGCGVSGYQTMMNRVVVPGGATQSVHVDCPSGKKVLGGGFSIETPDEVRVFSSDPSDGHGNLIDHGWDVMVHNTGTQGRQTTAIAICAQ
;
A
#
# COMPACT_ATOMS: atom_id res chain seq x y z
N MET A 1 31.12 -28.97 53.44
CA MET A 1 29.90 -29.08 52.63
C MET A 1 29.49 -27.71 52.12
N ARG A 2 29.72 -27.43 50.87
CA ARG A 2 29.30 -26.19 50.25
C ARG A 2 27.87 -26.38 49.75
N MET A 3 26.88 -25.81 50.42
CA MET A 3 25.55 -25.69 49.88
C MET A 3 25.59 -24.69 48.71
N PHE A 4 25.55 -25.20 47.52
CA PHE A 4 25.37 -24.38 46.33
C PHE A 4 23.99 -23.76 46.36
N ASN A 5 23.93 -22.42 46.44
CA ASN A 5 22.67 -21.66 46.43
C ASN A 5 22.01 -21.76 45.04
N PHE A 6 21.29 -22.83 44.80
CA PHE A 6 20.58 -23.12 43.57
C PHE A 6 19.48 -22.08 43.26
N LYS A 7 19.04 -21.32 44.26
CA LYS A 7 17.99 -20.30 44.13
C LYS A 7 18.44 -19.05 43.36
N PHE A 8 19.74 -18.71 43.37
CA PHE A 8 20.25 -17.53 42.68
C PHE A 8 20.45 -17.77 41.17
N ALA A 9 20.70 -19.01 40.76
CA ALA A 9 20.94 -19.33 39.35
C ALA A 9 19.63 -19.26 38.51
N TRP A 10 18.52 -19.68 39.10
CA TRP A 10 17.21 -19.65 38.40
C TRP A 10 16.66 -18.25 38.18
N ALA A 11 16.87 -17.35 39.15
CA ALA A 11 16.45 -15.95 39.02
C ALA A 11 17.19 -15.23 37.89
N ARG A 12 18.47 -15.53 37.69
CA ARG A 12 19.25 -14.94 36.60
C ARG A 12 18.89 -15.52 35.23
N LEU A 13 18.59 -16.82 35.15
CA LEU A 13 18.12 -17.45 33.92
C LEU A 13 16.75 -16.94 33.50
N ALA A 14 15.82 -16.78 34.45
CA ALA A 14 14.50 -16.23 34.16
C ALA A 14 14.57 -14.76 33.66
N ALA A 15 15.45 -13.96 34.24
CA ALA A 15 15.63 -12.56 33.80
C ALA A 15 16.21 -12.48 32.37
N VAL A 16 17.18 -13.33 32.03
CA VAL A 16 17.76 -13.36 30.67
C VAL A 16 16.74 -13.82 29.64
N VAL A 17 15.93 -14.85 29.95
CA VAL A 17 14.87 -15.34 29.05
C VAL A 17 13.79 -14.28 28.83
N CYS A 18 13.38 -13.55 29.88
CA CYS A 18 12.40 -12.46 29.73
C CYS A 18 12.92 -11.31 28.84
N VAL A 19 14.21 -10.96 28.94
CA VAL A 19 14.83 -9.92 28.09
C VAL A 19 14.87 -10.35 26.63
N PHE A 20 15.17 -11.63 26.34
CA PHE A 20 15.11 -12.13 24.95
C PHE A 20 13.69 -12.21 24.39
N PHE A 21 12.69 -12.55 25.21
CA PHE A 21 11.28 -12.54 24.79
C PHE A 21 10.77 -11.10 24.51
N LEU A 22 11.13 -10.15 25.34
CA LEU A 22 10.78 -8.73 25.12
C LEU A 22 11.46 -8.13 23.90
N ALA A 23 12.71 -8.50 23.62
CA ALA A 23 13.43 -8.06 22.42
C ALA A 23 12.85 -8.68 21.14
N GLY A 24 12.34 -9.92 21.20
CA GLY A 24 11.69 -10.60 20.08
C GLY A 24 10.32 -10.03 19.71
N MET A 25 9.60 -9.40 20.65
CA MET A 25 8.29 -8.80 20.39
C MET A 25 8.37 -7.39 19.76
N LEU A 26 9.55 -6.77 19.73
CA LEU A 26 9.78 -5.48 19.06
C LEU A 26 10.16 -5.61 17.58
N ALA A 27 10.33 -6.83 17.06
CA ALA A 27 10.43 -7.06 15.63
C ALA A 27 9.03 -6.98 15.01
N GLY A 28 8.40 -5.80 15.07
CA GLY A 28 7.20 -5.53 14.32
C GLY A 28 7.48 -5.73 12.83
N CYS A 29 6.56 -6.34 12.09
CA CYS A 29 6.59 -6.36 10.63
C CYS A 29 6.51 -4.91 10.13
N GLY A 30 7.66 -4.24 10.10
CA GLY A 30 7.76 -2.89 9.58
C GLY A 30 7.64 -2.94 8.07
N VAL A 31 6.56 -2.40 7.53
CA VAL A 31 6.48 -2.10 6.10
C VAL A 31 7.51 -1.00 5.82
N SER A 32 8.38 -1.21 4.85
CA SER A 32 9.46 -0.29 4.50
C SER A 32 9.41 0.14 3.04
N GLY A 33 10.19 1.13 2.70
CA GLY A 33 10.37 1.53 1.31
C GLY A 33 9.11 2.12 0.66
N TYR A 34 8.32 2.88 1.40
CA TYR A 34 7.14 3.57 0.86
C TYR A 34 7.49 4.47 -0.33
N GLN A 35 6.67 4.36 -1.35
CA GLN A 35 6.78 5.17 -2.56
C GLN A 35 5.40 5.46 -3.12
N THR A 36 5.14 6.71 -3.46
CA THR A 36 3.91 7.09 -4.17
C THR A 36 4.19 7.10 -5.67
N MET A 37 3.39 6.35 -6.41
CA MET A 37 3.40 6.32 -7.87
C MET A 37 2.16 7.02 -8.41
N MET A 38 2.31 7.74 -9.52
CA MET A 38 1.21 8.44 -10.15
C MET A 38 1.28 8.27 -11.67
N ASN A 39 0.11 8.05 -12.27
CA ASN A 39 -0.07 8.12 -13.72
C ASN A 39 -1.19 9.09 -14.04
N ARG A 40 -0.92 10.00 -14.96
CA ARG A 40 -1.82 11.09 -15.35
C ARG A 40 -2.20 10.97 -16.81
N VAL A 41 -3.49 10.93 -17.08
CA VAL A 41 -4.04 10.74 -18.41
C VAL A 41 -5.11 11.80 -18.67
N VAL A 42 -5.17 12.30 -19.92
CA VAL A 42 -6.29 13.12 -20.39
C VAL A 42 -7.35 12.20 -20.96
N VAL A 43 -8.51 12.17 -20.32
CA VAL A 43 -9.67 11.38 -20.74
C VAL A 43 -10.48 12.23 -21.72
N PRO A 44 -10.64 11.82 -22.99
CA PRO A 44 -11.41 12.56 -23.97
C PRO A 44 -12.87 12.79 -23.56
N GLY A 45 -13.47 13.86 -24.05
CA GLY A 45 -14.89 14.12 -23.81
C GLY A 45 -15.78 12.98 -24.31
N GLY A 46 -16.72 12.53 -23.48
CA GLY A 46 -17.62 11.41 -23.75
C GLY A 46 -16.99 10.01 -23.61
N ALA A 47 -15.70 9.91 -23.31
CA ALA A 47 -15.01 8.63 -23.21
C ALA A 47 -15.07 8.03 -21.80
N THR A 48 -15.11 6.70 -21.75
CA THR A 48 -14.82 5.91 -20.54
C THR A 48 -13.43 5.32 -20.68
N GLN A 49 -12.59 5.52 -19.67
CA GLN A 49 -11.19 5.11 -19.72
C GLN A 49 -10.70 4.64 -18.35
N SER A 50 -9.85 3.62 -18.38
CA SER A 50 -9.09 3.17 -17.22
C SER A 50 -7.76 3.95 -17.17
N VAL A 51 -7.42 4.44 -15.98
CA VAL A 51 -6.14 5.08 -15.69
C VAL A 51 -5.40 4.19 -14.70
N HIS A 52 -4.37 3.52 -15.17
CA HIS A 52 -3.63 2.51 -14.44
C HIS A 52 -2.26 3.01 -14.02
N VAL A 53 -1.80 2.61 -12.82
CA VAL A 53 -0.46 2.87 -12.32
C VAL A 53 0.10 1.63 -11.65
N ASP A 54 1.31 1.23 -12.04
CA ASP A 54 2.02 0.11 -11.44
C ASP A 54 2.97 0.55 -10.33
N CYS A 55 3.13 -0.33 -9.35
CA CYS A 55 4.23 -0.25 -8.39
C CYS A 55 5.54 -0.70 -9.05
N PRO A 56 6.69 -0.13 -8.64
CA PRO A 56 7.99 -0.61 -9.09
C PRO A 56 8.19 -2.09 -8.76
N SER A 57 9.04 -2.75 -9.56
CA SER A 57 9.39 -4.16 -9.35
C SER A 57 9.77 -4.47 -7.89
N GLY A 58 9.21 -5.53 -7.34
CA GLY A 58 9.43 -5.98 -5.97
C GLY A 58 8.62 -5.24 -4.90
N LYS A 59 7.76 -4.28 -5.30
CA LYS A 59 6.85 -3.59 -4.40
C LYS A 59 5.41 -4.00 -4.62
N LYS A 60 4.62 -3.92 -3.56
CA LYS A 60 3.19 -4.19 -3.57
C LYS A 60 2.40 -2.93 -3.28
N VAL A 61 1.19 -2.87 -3.80
CA VAL A 61 0.26 -1.78 -3.51
C VAL A 61 -0.31 -1.97 -2.10
N LEU A 62 -0.23 -0.92 -1.29
CA LEU A 62 -0.87 -0.86 0.03
C LEU A 62 -2.21 -0.15 -0.02
N GLY A 63 -2.40 0.70 -0.99
CA GLY A 63 -3.59 1.50 -1.19
C GLY A 63 -3.39 2.45 -2.35
N GLY A 64 -4.42 3.20 -2.68
CA GLY A 64 -4.36 4.16 -3.75
C GLY A 64 -5.53 5.11 -3.75
N GLY A 65 -5.65 5.85 -4.81
CA GLY A 65 -6.69 6.83 -4.99
C GLY A 65 -6.59 7.50 -6.34
N PHE A 66 -7.24 8.65 -6.44
CA PHE A 66 -7.28 9.41 -7.67
C PHE A 66 -7.36 10.92 -7.41
N SER A 67 -7.00 11.68 -8.42
CA SER A 67 -7.28 13.11 -8.52
C SER A 67 -7.91 13.41 -9.88
N ILE A 68 -8.99 14.17 -9.88
CA ILE A 68 -9.69 14.61 -11.08
C ILE A 68 -9.74 16.13 -11.14
N GLU A 69 -9.49 16.69 -12.32
CA GLU A 69 -9.42 18.13 -12.52
C GLU A 69 -10.80 18.80 -12.39
N THR A 70 -11.84 18.12 -12.91
CA THR A 70 -13.17 18.68 -13.02
C THR A 70 -14.20 17.67 -12.48
N PRO A 71 -14.49 17.66 -11.17
CA PRO A 71 -15.36 16.67 -10.54
C PRO A 71 -16.80 16.65 -11.10
N ASP A 72 -17.28 17.79 -11.62
CA ASP A 72 -18.63 17.89 -12.17
C ASP A 72 -18.77 17.19 -13.53
N GLU A 73 -17.67 17.00 -14.24
CA GLU A 73 -17.65 16.40 -15.57
C GLU A 73 -17.08 14.98 -15.60
N VAL A 74 -16.28 14.61 -14.61
CA VAL A 74 -15.64 13.27 -14.55
C VAL A 74 -16.26 12.44 -13.45
N ARG A 75 -16.83 11.30 -13.82
CA ARG A 75 -17.39 10.32 -12.88
C ARG A 75 -16.42 9.17 -12.69
N VAL A 76 -16.15 8.80 -11.45
CA VAL A 76 -15.36 7.63 -11.10
C VAL A 76 -16.26 6.45 -10.86
N PHE A 77 -16.05 5.34 -11.56
CA PHE A 77 -16.80 4.10 -11.41
C PHE A 77 -16.14 3.11 -10.48
N SER A 78 -14.80 3.03 -10.55
CA SER A 78 -14.02 2.18 -9.66
C SER A 78 -12.68 2.83 -9.35
N SER A 79 -12.12 2.46 -8.20
CA SER A 79 -10.77 2.79 -7.78
C SER A 79 -10.30 1.67 -6.88
N ASP A 80 -9.51 0.74 -7.42
CA ASP A 80 -9.18 -0.52 -6.78
C ASP A 80 -7.80 -1.05 -7.22
N PRO A 81 -7.22 -2.02 -6.47
CA PRO A 81 -5.98 -2.66 -6.87
C PRO A 81 -6.24 -3.67 -8.00
N SER A 82 -6.23 -3.20 -9.23
CA SER A 82 -6.50 -4.04 -10.40
C SER A 82 -5.57 -3.73 -11.57
N ASP A 83 -5.60 -4.59 -12.60
CA ASP A 83 -4.80 -4.47 -13.82
C ASP A 83 -5.47 -3.61 -14.92
N GLY A 84 -6.55 -2.92 -14.60
CA GLY A 84 -7.35 -2.17 -15.57
C GLY A 84 -8.24 -3.04 -16.47
N HIS A 85 -8.21 -4.34 -16.30
CA HIS A 85 -9.06 -5.31 -17.02
C HIS A 85 -10.05 -6.03 -16.09
N GLY A 86 -10.14 -5.61 -14.83
CA GLY A 86 -11.03 -6.16 -13.83
C GLY A 86 -10.45 -7.31 -13.02
N ASN A 87 -9.17 -7.65 -13.20
CA ASN A 87 -8.50 -8.63 -12.35
C ASN A 87 -7.82 -7.91 -11.19
N LEU A 88 -8.09 -8.36 -9.97
CA LEU A 88 -7.40 -7.85 -8.78
C LEU A 88 -5.94 -8.28 -8.80
N ILE A 89 -5.04 -7.32 -8.57
CA ILE A 89 -3.59 -7.54 -8.50
C ILE A 89 -3.01 -6.84 -7.27
N ASP A 90 -1.81 -7.22 -6.87
CA ASP A 90 -1.14 -6.68 -5.69
C ASP A 90 -0.03 -5.65 -6.01
N HIS A 91 0.15 -5.30 -7.27
CA HIS A 91 1.24 -4.44 -7.74
C HIS A 91 0.80 -3.26 -8.61
N GLY A 92 -0.50 -3.01 -8.74
CA GLY A 92 -1.04 -1.88 -9.51
C GLY A 92 -2.33 -1.34 -8.93
N TRP A 93 -2.68 -0.13 -9.32
CA TRP A 93 -3.93 0.56 -8.96
C TRP A 93 -4.59 1.09 -10.21
N ASP A 94 -5.88 0.85 -10.34
CA ASP A 94 -6.68 1.28 -11.46
C ASP A 94 -7.82 2.20 -11.04
N VAL A 95 -8.08 3.19 -11.88
CA VAL A 95 -9.18 4.13 -11.71
C VAL A 95 -9.98 4.19 -13.01
N MET A 96 -11.20 3.67 -12.99
CA MET A 96 -12.09 3.74 -14.15
C MET A 96 -12.95 4.99 -14.07
N VAL A 97 -12.88 5.81 -15.10
CA VAL A 97 -13.60 7.09 -15.15
C VAL A 97 -14.36 7.26 -16.46
N HIS A 98 -15.39 8.06 -16.39
CA HIS A 98 -16.14 8.54 -17.56
C HIS A 98 -16.18 10.07 -17.56
N ASN A 99 -15.72 10.65 -18.65
CA ASN A 99 -15.83 12.09 -18.88
C ASN A 99 -17.15 12.41 -19.57
N THR A 100 -18.06 13.05 -18.85
CA THR A 100 -19.39 13.45 -19.37
C THR A 100 -19.35 14.76 -20.14
N GLY A 101 -18.23 15.49 -20.08
CA GLY A 101 -18.02 16.74 -20.79
C GLY A 101 -17.68 16.54 -22.26
N THR A 102 -17.45 17.63 -22.96
CA THR A 102 -17.09 17.65 -24.39
C THR A 102 -15.59 17.83 -24.61
N GLN A 103 -14.86 18.24 -23.57
CA GLN A 103 -13.41 18.48 -23.63
C GLN A 103 -12.66 17.40 -22.86
N GLY A 104 -11.40 17.17 -23.25
CA GLY A 104 -10.52 16.30 -22.48
C GLY A 104 -10.30 16.80 -21.06
N ARG A 105 -10.37 15.90 -20.08
CA ARG A 105 -10.17 16.19 -18.65
C ARG A 105 -9.09 15.32 -18.06
N GLN A 106 -8.25 15.93 -17.25
CA GLN A 106 -7.12 15.23 -16.64
C GLN A 106 -7.59 14.39 -15.45
N THR A 107 -7.17 13.15 -15.44
CA THR A 107 -7.37 12.20 -14.33
C THR A 107 -6.03 11.60 -13.95
N THR A 108 -5.77 11.50 -12.66
CA THR A 108 -4.55 10.91 -12.11
C THR A 108 -4.91 9.71 -11.25
N ALA A 109 -4.35 8.55 -11.54
CA ALA A 109 -4.33 7.41 -10.64
C ALA A 109 -3.11 7.49 -9.73
N ILE A 110 -3.28 7.13 -8.47
CA ILE A 110 -2.27 7.22 -7.43
C ILE A 110 -2.18 5.87 -6.73
N ALA A 111 -0.97 5.32 -6.59
CA ALA A 111 -0.71 4.11 -5.83
C ALA A 111 0.32 4.37 -4.74
N ILE A 112 0.09 3.82 -3.57
CA ILE A 112 1.05 3.77 -2.47
C ILE A 112 1.66 2.38 -2.47
N CYS A 113 2.95 2.31 -2.75
CA CYS A 113 3.72 1.08 -2.92
C CYS A 113 4.72 0.91 -1.78
N ALA A 114 4.94 -0.33 -1.34
CA ALA A 114 5.96 -0.66 -0.33
C ALA A 114 6.46 -2.10 -0.47
N GLN A 115 7.52 -2.42 0.26
CA GLN A 115 8.09 -3.78 0.39
C GLN A 115 7.55 -4.46 1.64
#